data_f44393ac7663a033c35fca8ee1ab5a31
#
_entry.id   f44393ac7663a033c35fca8ee1ab5a31
#
_cell.length_a   1.000
_cell.length_b   1.000
_cell.length_c   1.000
_cell.angle_alpha   90.00
_cell.angle_beta   90.00
_cell.angle_gamma   90.00
#
_symmetry.space_group_name_H-M   'P 1'
#
loop_
_entity.id
_entity.type
_entity.pdbx_description
1 polymer ?
#
loop_
_entity_poly.entity_id
_entity_poly.type
_entity_poly.pdbx_seq_one_letter_code
_entity_poly.pdbx_strand_id
1 'polypeptide(L)'
;MKNLIFTLSAWTIALTSATSSIEEDGTLNYGVGLSFPIHKSKVSTNYPWLPHNVDPVNNPTPSEYKDMPIQYLGDTQRRYDEYLQGCRDKYKKPKNTCDISEDDRIETNLRQPQSMQNYTDIGFKKIKTPPSVWKLISDFWQANKEKESWNLEDWSKGNSYVNYWDSPSYMVAVENSNLRGGGYRLKKAIWDAAKSTLQEWTGEELQECSMYGIRVYTEGSMLATHVDRMPLVSSAIINVDQDVDEPWPIEVYGHDGRAYNVTMEPGDMVLYESHSVLHGRPFPLKGRHFANIFIHFEPIGHSLRHNAKMGVSEDVYEKYDEHHEEGLPPYILKGSEEWFIWRRENEIEGQEWDGQTKAHTAATNGDIDTILDILDKKKDMIHQRDINGWAPLHEAVRSGHTEVVRTLVEKAGADINQQTGFSKNGQTPLDIAQESHDEDHPLIEYLLSLGAISAGPDL
;
A
#
# COMPACT_ATOMS: atom_id res chain seq x y z
N MET A 1 -16.39 -52.05 48.57
CA MET A 1 -15.17 -51.72 47.84
C MET A 1 -15.60 -50.97 46.58
N LYS A 2 -15.47 -49.66 46.60
CA LYS A 2 -15.88 -48.79 45.50
C LYS A 2 -14.63 -48.37 44.74
N ASN A 3 -14.55 -48.72 43.46
CA ASN A 3 -13.47 -48.31 42.58
C ASN A 3 -13.74 -46.86 42.11
N LEU A 4 -12.81 -45.97 42.44
CA LEU A 4 -12.74 -44.61 41.87
C LEU A 4 -11.95 -44.69 40.56
N ILE A 5 -12.60 -44.36 39.45
CA ILE A 5 -11.96 -44.18 38.15
C ILE A 5 -11.65 -42.68 38.03
N PHE A 6 -10.36 -42.33 37.98
CA PHE A 6 -9.90 -41.00 37.62
C PHE A 6 -9.85 -40.90 36.10
N THR A 7 -10.71 -40.05 35.55
CA THR A 7 -10.61 -39.62 34.14
C THR A 7 -9.65 -38.45 34.04
N LEU A 8 -8.49 -38.66 33.43
CA LEU A 8 -7.61 -37.59 32.96
C LEU A 8 -8.26 -36.98 31.70
N SER A 9 -8.72 -35.74 31.81
CA SER A 9 -9.06 -34.93 30.65
C SER A 9 -7.79 -34.34 30.06
N ALA A 10 -7.37 -34.88 28.92
CA ALA A 10 -6.32 -34.29 28.10
C ALA A 10 -6.85 -33.01 27.43
N TRP A 11 -6.32 -31.86 27.79
CA TRP A 11 -6.52 -30.64 27.07
C TRP A 11 -5.65 -30.67 25.79
N THR A 12 -6.27 -31.00 24.68
CA THR A 12 -5.65 -30.85 23.37
C THR A 12 -5.72 -29.37 23.02
N ILE A 13 -4.59 -28.67 23.06
CA ILE A 13 -4.45 -27.34 22.49
C ILE A 13 -4.47 -27.58 20.98
N ALA A 14 -5.61 -27.30 20.36
CA ALA A 14 -5.70 -27.23 18.91
C ALA A 14 -4.96 -25.97 18.44
N LEU A 15 -3.76 -26.13 17.91
CA LEU A 15 -3.16 -25.13 17.03
C LEU A 15 -4.03 -25.08 15.77
N THR A 16 -4.94 -24.15 15.73
CA THR A 16 -5.65 -23.80 14.48
C THR A 16 -4.65 -23.11 13.56
N SER A 17 -4.10 -23.88 12.62
CA SER A 17 -3.52 -23.27 11.42
C SER A 17 -4.64 -22.43 10.76
N ALA A 18 -4.40 -21.14 10.59
CA ALA A 18 -5.32 -20.26 9.87
C ALA A 18 -5.36 -20.68 8.40
N THR A 19 -6.19 -21.66 8.10
CA THR A 19 -6.59 -21.96 6.73
C THR A 19 -7.65 -20.96 6.35
N SER A 20 -7.52 -20.31 5.18
CA SER A 20 -8.56 -19.46 4.61
C SER A 20 -9.88 -20.26 4.56
N SER A 21 -10.84 -19.88 5.40
CA SER A 21 -12.18 -20.46 5.38
C SER A 21 -13.06 -19.57 4.50
N ILE A 22 -13.92 -20.20 3.70
CA ILE A 22 -15.00 -19.47 3.01
C ILE A 22 -16.08 -19.28 4.06
N GLU A 23 -16.48 -18.04 4.31
CA GLU A 23 -17.63 -17.75 5.18
C GLU A 23 -18.96 -18.15 4.49
N GLU A 24 -20.02 -18.30 5.27
CA GLU A 24 -21.33 -18.77 4.74
C GLU A 24 -21.91 -17.86 3.63
N ASP A 25 -21.48 -16.60 3.57
CA ASP A 25 -21.87 -15.62 2.54
C ASP A 25 -20.97 -15.66 1.29
N GLY A 26 -19.98 -16.55 1.24
CA GLY A 26 -19.03 -16.69 0.14
C GLY A 26 -17.82 -15.76 0.22
N THR A 27 -17.66 -14.98 1.30
CA THR A 27 -16.45 -14.18 1.52
C THR A 27 -15.29 -15.06 1.97
N LEU A 28 -14.08 -14.64 1.58
CA LEU A 28 -12.85 -15.35 1.96
C LEU A 28 -12.28 -14.73 3.23
N ASN A 29 -12.10 -15.53 4.27
CA ASN A 29 -11.34 -15.12 5.44
C ASN A 29 -9.85 -15.31 5.15
N TYR A 30 -9.13 -14.21 4.95
CA TYR A 30 -7.71 -14.22 4.62
C TYR A 30 -6.78 -14.40 5.84
N GLY A 31 -7.32 -14.36 7.05
CA GLY A 31 -6.50 -14.39 8.25
C GLY A 31 -5.76 -13.07 8.50
N VAL A 32 -4.84 -13.11 9.44
CA VAL A 32 -4.11 -11.93 9.93
C VAL A 32 -2.62 -12.13 9.75
N GLY A 33 -1.92 -11.09 9.29
CA GLY A 33 -0.49 -11.13 9.04
C GLY A 33 0.33 -10.11 9.82
N LEU A 34 1.62 -10.32 9.76
CA LEU A 34 2.65 -9.45 10.32
C LEU A 34 3.58 -9.01 9.20
N SER A 35 3.94 -7.74 9.14
CA SER A 35 4.83 -7.24 8.11
C SER A 35 6.11 -6.61 8.65
N PHE A 36 6.98 -6.20 7.74
CA PHE A 36 7.98 -5.20 8.03
C PHE A 36 7.31 -3.90 8.44
N PRO A 37 7.96 -3.07 9.27
CA PRO A 37 7.48 -1.73 9.52
C PRO A 37 7.28 -1.00 8.20
N ILE A 38 6.12 -0.39 8.03
CA ILE A 38 5.82 0.45 6.86
C ILE A 38 6.31 1.88 7.07
N HIS A 39 6.72 2.20 8.30
CA HIS A 39 7.38 3.45 8.68
C HIS A 39 8.42 3.18 9.77
N LYS A 40 9.46 4.05 9.89
CA LYS A 40 10.57 3.84 10.84
C LYS A 40 10.22 4.17 12.29
N SER A 41 9.37 5.15 12.53
CA SER A 41 9.17 5.70 13.87
C SER A 41 7.79 6.24 14.19
N LYS A 42 6.96 6.57 13.22
CA LYS A 42 5.66 7.17 13.45
C LYS A 42 4.62 6.61 12.50
N VAL A 43 3.39 6.66 12.93
CA VAL A 43 2.24 6.07 12.29
C VAL A 43 1.69 6.97 11.22
N SER A 44 1.34 6.39 10.09
CA SER A 44 0.58 7.08 9.06
C SER A 44 -0.83 7.41 9.55
N THR A 45 -1.32 8.61 9.23
CA THR A 45 -2.71 9.01 9.46
C THR A 45 -3.72 8.15 8.73
N ASN A 46 -3.32 7.55 7.61
CA ASN A 46 -4.18 6.69 6.81
C ASN A 46 -4.40 5.31 7.42
N TYR A 47 -3.57 4.96 8.41
CA TYR A 47 -3.65 3.71 9.12
C TYR A 47 -3.65 3.97 10.63
N PRO A 48 -4.70 4.61 11.20
CA PRO A 48 -4.72 5.04 12.60
C PRO A 48 -4.61 3.88 13.59
N TRP A 49 -4.88 2.64 13.15
CA TRP A 49 -4.72 1.42 13.92
C TRP A 49 -3.27 0.93 14.01
N LEU A 50 -2.35 1.39 13.13
CA LEU A 50 -0.95 0.95 13.14
C LEU A 50 -0.19 1.24 14.43
N PRO A 51 -0.36 2.39 15.14
CA PRO A 51 0.28 2.58 16.44
C PRO A 51 -0.01 1.46 17.41
N HIS A 52 -1.25 1.01 17.42
CA HIS A 52 -1.72 -0.02 18.32
C HIS A 52 -1.15 -1.38 17.94
N ASN A 53 -0.95 -1.63 16.64
CA ASN A 53 -0.34 -2.86 16.15
C ASN A 53 1.17 -2.89 16.37
N VAL A 54 1.84 -1.75 16.21
CA VAL A 54 3.30 -1.65 16.34
C VAL A 54 3.74 -1.63 17.80
N ASP A 55 3.02 -0.91 18.65
CA ASP A 55 3.33 -0.79 20.08
C ASP A 55 2.04 -0.83 20.92
N PRO A 56 1.48 -2.01 21.15
CA PRO A 56 0.23 -2.14 21.93
C PRO A 56 0.38 -1.85 23.42
N VAL A 57 1.61 -1.78 23.93
CA VAL A 57 1.88 -1.49 25.34
C VAL A 57 1.72 -0.01 25.66
N ASN A 58 2.36 0.83 24.83
CA ASN A 58 2.28 2.28 24.99
C ASN A 58 1.06 2.89 24.28
N ASN A 59 0.56 2.19 23.27
CA ASN A 59 -0.62 2.58 22.51
C ASN A 59 -1.68 1.45 22.57
N PRO A 60 -2.44 1.32 23.66
CA PRO A 60 -3.44 0.28 23.78
C PRO A 60 -4.51 0.42 22.70
N THR A 61 -4.90 -0.71 22.12
CA THR A 61 -5.90 -0.75 21.03
C THR A 61 -7.23 -0.18 21.52
N PRO A 62 -7.77 0.88 20.88
CA PRO A 62 -9.09 1.38 21.16
C PRO A 62 -10.18 0.32 20.97
N SER A 63 -11.30 0.48 21.64
CA SER A 63 -12.38 -0.52 21.62
C SER A 63 -12.97 -0.75 20.23
N GLU A 64 -12.98 0.27 19.37
CA GLU A 64 -13.42 0.20 17.99
C GLU A 64 -12.50 -0.66 17.10
N TYR A 65 -11.24 -0.82 17.49
CA TYR A 65 -10.24 -1.60 16.75
C TYR A 65 -9.91 -2.95 17.41
N LYS A 66 -10.70 -3.38 18.39
CA LYS A 66 -10.45 -4.61 19.17
C LYS A 66 -10.27 -5.87 18.30
N ASP A 67 -10.91 -5.91 17.15
CA ASP A 67 -10.87 -7.03 16.21
C ASP A 67 -9.81 -6.87 15.12
N MET A 68 -9.02 -5.78 15.16
CA MET A 68 -7.93 -5.57 14.22
C MET A 68 -6.70 -6.38 14.59
N PRO A 69 -5.93 -6.82 13.58
CA PRO A 69 -4.69 -7.55 13.79
C PRO A 69 -3.65 -6.72 14.54
N ILE A 70 -2.99 -7.32 15.50
CA ILE A 70 -1.90 -6.71 16.25
C ILE A 70 -0.57 -7.14 15.64
N GLN A 71 0.27 -6.16 15.26
CA GLN A 71 1.65 -6.39 14.82
C GLN A 71 2.60 -6.26 16.01
N TYR A 72 3.19 -7.37 16.43
CA TYR A 72 4.27 -7.34 17.40
C TYR A 72 5.60 -7.17 16.71
N LEU A 73 6.35 -6.12 17.04
CA LEU A 73 7.65 -5.85 16.43
C LEU A 73 8.76 -6.83 16.84
N GLY A 74 8.58 -7.63 17.85
CA GLY A 74 9.59 -8.58 18.36
C GLY A 74 10.42 -9.25 17.25
N ASP A 75 10.02 -10.42 16.81
CA ASP A 75 10.73 -11.15 15.76
C ASP A 75 10.69 -10.44 14.40
N THR A 76 9.62 -9.68 14.12
CA THR A 76 9.44 -8.91 12.88
C THR A 76 10.46 -7.79 12.79
N GLN A 77 10.69 -7.05 13.87
CA GLN A 77 11.70 -6.00 13.91
C GLN A 77 13.10 -6.57 13.68
N ARG A 78 13.46 -7.65 14.35
CA ARG A 78 14.74 -8.32 14.15
C ARG A 78 14.93 -8.77 12.70
N ARG A 79 13.91 -9.35 12.08
CA ARG A 79 13.94 -9.75 10.66
C ARG A 79 14.15 -8.55 9.73
N TYR A 80 13.50 -7.44 10.02
CA TYR A 80 13.67 -6.19 9.28
C TYR A 80 15.09 -5.64 9.41
N ASP A 81 15.63 -5.61 10.63
CA ASP A 81 17.01 -5.14 10.88
C ASP A 81 18.04 -6.03 10.18
N GLU A 82 17.87 -7.35 10.25
CA GLU A 82 18.72 -8.33 9.55
C GLU A 82 18.62 -8.16 8.02
N TYR A 83 17.43 -7.91 7.50
CA TYR A 83 17.19 -7.63 6.08
C TYR A 83 17.98 -6.41 5.61
N LEU A 84 17.82 -5.27 6.28
CA LEU A 84 18.55 -4.06 5.92
C LEU A 84 20.06 -4.20 6.14
N GLN A 85 20.48 -4.88 7.20
CA GLN A 85 21.88 -5.13 7.46
C GLN A 85 22.51 -5.98 6.36
N GLY A 86 21.80 -7.00 5.85
CA GLY A 86 22.24 -7.81 4.71
C GLY A 86 22.49 -6.98 3.45
N CYS A 87 21.60 -6.04 3.14
CA CYS A 87 21.80 -5.07 2.06
C CYS A 87 23.06 -4.23 2.27
N ARG A 88 23.21 -3.61 3.45
CA ARG A 88 24.36 -2.77 3.80
C ARG A 88 25.70 -3.52 3.74
N ASP A 89 25.73 -4.76 4.18
CA ASP A 89 26.92 -5.61 4.13
C ASP A 89 27.33 -5.96 2.71
N LYS A 90 26.34 -6.15 1.83
CA LYS A 90 26.58 -6.42 0.40
C LYS A 90 27.00 -5.17 -0.36
N TYR A 91 26.31 -4.05 -0.16
CA TYR A 91 26.49 -2.83 -0.92
C TYR A 91 27.16 -1.72 -0.11
N LYS A 92 28.47 -1.83 0.07
CA LYS A 92 29.28 -0.85 0.80
C LYS A 92 29.55 0.44 0.00
N LYS A 93 29.32 0.41 -1.31
CA LYS A 93 29.54 1.55 -2.22
C LYS A 93 28.49 1.56 -3.34
N PRO A 94 27.81 2.70 -3.62
CA PRO A 94 27.92 3.97 -2.87
C PRO A 94 27.50 3.81 -1.41
N LYS A 95 28.01 4.66 -0.53
CA LYS A 95 27.63 4.66 0.89
C LYS A 95 26.15 5.02 1.03
N ASN A 96 25.45 4.37 1.93
CA ASN A 96 24.04 4.58 2.26
C ASN A 96 23.03 4.28 1.13
N THR A 97 23.40 3.56 0.09
CA THR A 97 22.46 3.27 -1.02
C THR A 97 21.25 2.46 -0.56
N CYS A 98 21.41 1.52 0.38
CA CYS A 98 20.31 0.76 0.96
C CYS A 98 19.38 1.64 1.82
N ASP A 99 19.97 2.57 2.58
CA ASP A 99 19.20 3.47 3.43
C ASP A 99 18.38 4.46 2.60
N ILE A 100 18.96 4.98 1.51
CA ILE A 100 18.25 5.86 0.57
C ILE A 100 17.06 5.12 -0.06
N SER A 101 17.27 3.90 -0.56
CA SER A 101 16.19 3.11 -1.14
C SER A 101 15.10 2.77 -0.12
N GLU A 102 15.49 2.51 1.12
CA GLU A 102 14.55 2.22 2.19
C GLU A 102 13.76 3.46 2.63
N ASP A 103 14.42 4.61 2.73
CA ASP A 103 13.75 5.88 3.03
C ASP A 103 12.72 6.22 1.95
N ASP A 104 13.10 6.07 0.66
CA ASP A 104 12.21 6.27 -0.48
C ASP A 104 11.00 5.32 -0.46
N ARG A 105 11.22 4.03 -0.16
CA ARG A 105 10.15 3.05 -0.02
C ARG A 105 9.15 3.45 1.07
N ILE A 106 9.66 3.82 2.24
CA ILE A 106 8.81 4.22 3.39
C ILE A 106 8.07 5.52 3.09
N GLU A 107 8.75 6.51 2.52
CA GLU A 107 8.14 7.79 2.15
C GLU A 107 7.03 7.59 1.11
N THR A 108 7.27 6.78 0.08
CA THR A 108 6.27 6.44 -0.91
C THR A 108 5.06 5.71 -0.29
N ASN A 109 5.30 4.77 0.62
CA ASN A 109 4.23 4.07 1.34
C ASN A 109 3.36 5.00 2.20
N LEU A 110 3.95 6.06 2.74
CA LEU A 110 3.21 7.04 3.55
C LEU A 110 2.46 8.05 2.68
N ARG A 111 3.03 8.47 1.58
CA ARG A 111 2.54 9.54 0.72
C ARG A 111 1.54 9.06 -0.32
N GLN A 112 1.92 8.04 -1.11
CA GLN A 112 1.16 7.67 -2.29
C GLN A 112 -0.25 7.15 -1.99
N PRO A 113 -0.52 6.26 -1.02
CA PRO A 113 -1.87 5.76 -0.76
C PRO A 113 -2.90 6.86 -0.48
N GLN A 114 -2.50 7.91 0.26
CA GLN A 114 -3.39 9.02 0.60
C GLN A 114 -3.60 10.02 -0.54
N SER A 115 -2.79 9.91 -1.57
CA SER A 115 -2.83 10.80 -2.74
C SER A 115 -3.59 10.19 -3.91
N MET A 116 -4.10 8.97 -3.77
CA MET A 116 -4.70 8.20 -4.86
C MET A 116 -6.20 8.04 -4.72
N GLN A 117 -6.88 7.99 -5.87
CA GLN A 117 -8.27 7.57 -5.95
C GLN A 117 -8.39 6.08 -5.63
N ASN A 118 -9.29 5.73 -4.73
CA ASN A 118 -9.69 4.34 -4.48
C ASN A 118 -10.90 4.00 -5.36
N TYR A 119 -10.88 2.81 -5.97
CA TYR A 119 -11.94 2.34 -6.86
C TYR A 119 -12.84 1.29 -6.22
N THR A 120 -12.36 0.63 -5.17
CA THR A 120 -13.11 -0.40 -4.43
C THR A 120 -13.01 -0.18 -2.93
N ASP A 121 -13.97 -0.71 -2.18
CA ASP A 121 -14.06 -0.50 -0.72
C ASP A 121 -12.86 -1.09 0.04
N ILE A 122 -12.31 -2.21 -0.43
CA ILE A 122 -11.24 -2.93 0.27
C ILE A 122 -9.89 -2.81 -0.45
N GLY A 123 -9.90 -2.55 -1.76
CA GLY A 123 -8.69 -2.37 -2.56
C GLY A 123 -8.05 -3.67 -3.06
N PHE A 124 -8.56 -4.85 -2.68
CA PHE A 124 -8.09 -6.13 -3.21
C PHE A 124 -9.18 -7.22 -3.18
N LYS A 125 -8.98 -8.27 -4.01
CA LYS A 125 -9.89 -9.42 -4.06
C LYS A 125 -9.15 -10.66 -4.57
N LYS A 126 -9.27 -11.78 -3.88
CA LYS A 126 -8.80 -13.08 -4.38
C LYS A 126 -9.90 -13.77 -5.18
N ILE A 127 -9.55 -14.26 -6.37
CA ILE A 127 -10.43 -15.03 -7.26
C ILE A 127 -9.67 -16.20 -7.88
N LYS A 128 -10.38 -17.09 -8.57
CA LYS A 128 -9.72 -18.01 -9.51
C LYS A 128 -9.44 -17.28 -10.83
N THR A 129 -8.27 -17.50 -11.38
CA THR A 129 -7.89 -16.92 -12.68
C THR A 129 -8.89 -17.36 -13.77
N PRO A 130 -9.44 -16.43 -14.56
CA PRO A 130 -10.32 -16.77 -15.67
C PRO A 130 -9.67 -17.81 -16.59
N PRO A 131 -10.41 -18.83 -17.07
CA PRO A 131 -9.84 -19.93 -17.85
C PRO A 131 -9.07 -19.47 -19.10
N SER A 132 -9.50 -18.38 -19.76
CA SER A 132 -8.82 -17.79 -20.91
C SER A 132 -7.43 -17.26 -20.57
N VAL A 133 -7.31 -16.56 -19.43
CA VAL A 133 -6.05 -16.01 -18.91
C VAL A 133 -5.15 -17.15 -18.45
N TRP A 134 -5.71 -18.06 -17.65
CA TRP A 134 -4.96 -19.19 -17.09
C TRP A 134 -4.32 -20.06 -18.18
N LYS A 135 -5.09 -20.36 -19.23
CA LYS A 135 -4.58 -21.17 -20.33
C LYS A 135 -3.34 -20.57 -21.00
N LEU A 136 -3.36 -19.28 -21.29
CA LEU A 136 -2.23 -18.60 -21.93
C LEU A 136 -0.97 -18.65 -21.06
N ILE A 137 -1.12 -18.38 -19.77
CA ILE A 137 -0.01 -18.30 -18.82
C ILE A 137 0.53 -19.71 -18.52
N SER A 138 -0.36 -20.66 -18.23
CA SER A 138 0.04 -22.03 -17.89
C SER A 138 0.69 -22.76 -19.05
N ASP A 139 0.18 -22.62 -20.28
CA ASP A 139 0.80 -23.22 -21.47
C ASP A 139 2.21 -22.66 -21.71
N PHE A 140 2.38 -21.34 -21.56
CA PHE A 140 3.69 -20.69 -21.68
C PHE A 140 4.65 -21.17 -20.58
N TRP A 141 4.18 -21.25 -19.32
CA TRP A 141 4.98 -21.73 -18.21
C TRP A 141 5.43 -23.18 -18.43
N GLN A 142 4.51 -24.07 -18.76
CA GLN A 142 4.84 -25.49 -18.99
C GLN A 142 5.87 -25.69 -20.10
N ALA A 143 5.87 -24.82 -21.11
CA ALA A 143 6.86 -24.86 -22.18
C ALA A 143 8.24 -24.34 -21.79
N ASN A 144 8.34 -23.53 -20.71
CA ASN A 144 9.55 -22.77 -20.35
C ASN A 144 9.90 -22.85 -18.85
N LYS A 145 9.35 -23.79 -18.08
CA LYS A 145 9.56 -23.89 -16.63
C LYS A 145 10.95 -24.39 -16.21
N GLU A 146 11.74 -24.92 -17.15
CA GLU A 146 13.08 -25.38 -16.84
C GLU A 146 14.03 -24.19 -16.58
N LYS A 147 15.00 -24.40 -15.68
CA LYS A 147 15.90 -23.31 -15.19
C LYS A 147 16.69 -22.61 -16.30
N GLU A 148 16.90 -23.27 -17.44
CA GLU A 148 17.57 -22.70 -18.61
C GLU A 148 16.81 -21.52 -19.23
N SER A 149 15.51 -21.42 -18.95
CA SER A 149 14.64 -20.33 -19.40
C SER A 149 14.58 -19.17 -18.39
N TRP A 150 15.19 -19.32 -17.22
CA TRP A 150 15.15 -18.33 -16.14
C TRP A 150 16.29 -17.33 -16.27
N ASN A 151 15.97 -16.08 -16.52
CA ASN A 151 16.96 -15.01 -16.55
C ASN A 151 17.05 -14.34 -15.18
N LEU A 152 18.25 -14.21 -14.65
CA LEU A 152 18.47 -13.47 -13.40
C LEU A 152 17.95 -12.04 -13.56
N GLU A 153 17.14 -11.57 -12.61
CA GLU A 153 16.70 -10.18 -12.58
C GLU A 153 17.86 -9.26 -12.21
N ASP A 154 17.98 -8.14 -12.92
CA ASP A 154 18.96 -7.10 -12.62
C ASP A 154 18.30 -6.00 -11.77
N TRP A 155 18.58 -6.04 -10.49
CA TRP A 155 18.11 -5.06 -9.53
C TRP A 155 19.18 -4.00 -9.29
N SER A 156 18.77 -2.74 -9.18
CA SER A 156 19.68 -1.64 -8.84
C SER A 156 20.38 -1.91 -7.51
N LYS A 157 21.68 -1.64 -7.43
CA LYS A 157 22.48 -1.84 -6.22
C LYS A 157 21.89 -1.05 -5.05
N GLY A 158 21.60 -1.76 -3.96
CA GLY A 158 21.03 -1.16 -2.76
C GLY A 158 19.52 -1.00 -2.80
N ASN A 159 18.84 -1.51 -3.83
CA ASN A 159 17.37 -1.56 -3.82
C ASN A 159 16.90 -2.42 -2.64
N SER A 160 16.01 -1.89 -1.81
CA SER A 160 15.51 -2.53 -0.59
C SER A 160 14.13 -3.19 -0.76
N TYR A 161 13.61 -3.28 -1.98
CA TYR A 161 12.30 -3.92 -2.21
C TYR A 161 12.36 -5.45 -2.16
N VAL A 162 13.46 -6.04 -2.64
CA VAL A 162 13.69 -7.50 -2.66
C VAL A 162 15.09 -7.80 -2.15
N ASN A 163 15.27 -8.84 -1.34
CA ASN A 163 16.58 -9.28 -0.83
C ASN A 163 17.41 -10.07 -1.86
N TYR A 164 17.48 -9.58 -3.09
CA TYR A 164 18.17 -10.26 -4.20
C TYR A 164 19.69 -10.45 -3.99
N TRP A 165 20.28 -9.74 -3.04
CA TRP A 165 21.68 -9.93 -2.63
C TRP A 165 21.92 -11.25 -1.90
N ASP A 166 20.87 -11.84 -1.35
CA ASP A 166 20.88 -13.10 -0.60
C ASP A 166 20.10 -14.19 -1.36
N SER A 167 18.91 -13.86 -1.82
CA SER A 167 18.01 -14.77 -2.51
C SER A 167 17.65 -14.21 -3.89
N PRO A 168 18.31 -14.69 -4.97
CA PRO A 168 18.08 -14.16 -6.31
C PRO A 168 16.68 -14.48 -6.81
N SER A 169 16.07 -13.53 -7.53
CA SER A 169 14.86 -13.72 -8.31
C SER A 169 15.17 -13.81 -9.81
N TYR A 170 14.31 -14.51 -10.51
CA TYR A 170 14.49 -14.75 -11.96
C TYR A 170 13.22 -14.34 -12.71
N MET A 171 13.38 -14.06 -13.99
CA MET A 171 12.29 -13.70 -14.90
C MET A 171 12.23 -14.65 -16.09
N VAL A 172 11.03 -15.21 -16.33
CA VAL A 172 10.69 -15.87 -17.59
C VAL A 172 9.83 -14.90 -18.39
N ALA A 173 10.48 -14.10 -19.24
CA ALA A 173 9.85 -12.96 -19.90
C ALA A 173 8.86 -13.42 -20.98
N VAL A 174 7.57 -13.05 -20.85
CA VAL A 174 6.51 -13.46 -21.79
C VAL A 174 6.69 -12.84 -23.18
N GLU A 175 7.37 -11.71 -23.28
CA GLU A 175 7.64 -11.02 -24.54
C GLU A 175 8.90 -11.53 -25.27
N ASN A 176 9.66 -12.41 -24.65
CA ASN A 176 10.88 -12.95 -25.26
C ASN A 176 10.53 -13.98 -26.35
N SER A 177 10.70 -13.60 -27.60
CA SER A 177 10.43 -14.46 -28.76
C SER A 177 11.36 -15.67 -28.88
N ASN A 178 12.45 -15.74 -28.13
CA ASN A 178 13.32 -16.91 -28.06
C ASN A 178 12.75 -18.02 -27.15
N LEU A 179 11.81 -17.68 -26.28
CA LEU A 179 11.10 -18.65 -25.46
C LEU A 179 9.95 -19.28 -26.23
N ARG A 180 9.64 -20.55 -25.94
CA ARG A 180 8.59 -21.30 -26.63
C ARG A 180 7.22 -20.67 -26.42
N GLY A 181 6.59 -20.19 -27.49
CA GLY A 181 5.30 -19.51 -27.42
C GLY A 181 5.35 -18.06 -26.88
N GLY A 182 6.55 -17.54 -26.55
CA GLY A 182 6.74 -16.18 -26.11
C GLY A 182 6.70 -15.16 -27.25
N GLY A 183 6.67 -13.89 -26.90
CA GLY A 183 6.67 -12.76 -27.83
C GLY A 183 5.53 -11.77 -27.54
N TYR A 184 5.56 -10.64 -28.23
CA TYR A 184 4.59 -9.56 -28.03
C TYR A 184 3.12 -10.01 -28.22
N ARG A 185 2.87 -10.98 -29.13
CA ARG A 185 1.51 -11.52 -29.32
C ARG A 185 0.98 -12.23 -28.10
N LEU A 186 1.81 -12.98 -27.37
CA LEU A 186 1.40 -13.60 -26.12
C LEU A 186 1.12 -12.54 -25.04
N LYS A 187 2.03 -11.57 -24.91
CA LYS A 187 1.89 -10.46 -23.96
C LYS A 187 0.55 -9.74 -24.18
N LYS A 188 0.25 -9.34 -25.41
CA LYS A 188 -1.01 -8.69 -25.77
C LYS A 188 -2.23 -9.58 -25.47
N ALA A 189 -2.17 -10.87 -25.83
CA ALA A 189 -3.27 -11.80 -25.59
C ALA A 189 -3.58 -11.98 -24.09
N ILE A 190 -2.54 -11.97 -23.23
CA ILE A 190 -2.73 -12.04 -21.77
C ILE A 190 -3.43 -10.79 -21.27
N TRP A 191 -3.00 -9.59 -21.70
CA TRP A 191 -3.65 -8.35 -21.35
C TRP A 191 -5.12 -8.31 -21.79
N ASP A 192 -5.38 -8.61 -23.06
CA ASP A 192 -6.73 -8.64 -23.63
C ASP A 192 -7.65 -9.60 -22.85
N ALA A 193 -7.13 -10.77 -22.48
CA ALA A 193 -7.90 -11.77 -21.75
C ALA A 193 -8.16 -11.36 -20.27
N ALA A 194 -7.25 -10.61 -19.63
CA ALA A 194 -7.37 -10.20 -18.25
C ALA A 194 -8.19 -8.91 -18.07
N LYS A 195 -8.19 -8.04 -19.07
CA LYS A 195 -8.73 -6.68 -19.01
C LYS A 195 -10.16 -6.60 -18.47
N SER A 196 -11.07 -7.39 -19.03
CA SER A 196 -12.48 -7.35 -18.62
C SER A 196 -12.70 -7.67 -17.14
N THR A 197 -11.90 -8.59 -16.58
CA THR A 197 -11.99 -8.96 -15.16
C THR A 197 -11.62 -7.79 -14.24
N LEU A 198 -10.58 -7.04 -14.59
CA LEU A 198 -10.17 -5.88 -13.80
C LEU A 198 -11.12 -4.70 -13.98
N GLN A 199 -11.62 -4.46 -15.20
CA GLN A 199 -12.63 -3.43 -15.47
C GLN A 199 -13.94 -3.70 -14.72
N GLU A 200 -14.39 -4.96 -14.70
CA GLU A 200 -15.59 -5.34 -13.95
C GLU A 200 -15.41 -5.16 -12.43
N TRP A 201 -14.20 -5.43 -11.94
CA TRP A 201 -13.89 -5.29 -10.52
C TRP A 201 -13.76 -3.83 -10.05
N THR A 202 -13.10 -2.97 -10.83
CA THR A 202 -12.90 -1.55 -10.48
C THR A 202 -14.05 -0.65 -10.92
N GLY A 203 -14.83 -1.07 -11.91
CA GLY A 203 -15.84 -0.22 -12.56
C GLY A 203 -15.26 0.77 -13.57
N GLU A 204 -13.93 0.72 -13.83
CA GLU A 204 -13.21 1.68 -14.68
C GLU A 204 -12.87 1.11 -16.05
N GLU A 205 -12.82 1.97 -17.06
CA GLU A 205 -12.20 1.65 -18.33
C GLU A 205 -10.67 1.66 -18.18
N LEU A 206 -10.02 0.56 -18.56
CA LEU A 206 -8.59 0.36 -18.34
C LEU A 206 -7.81 0.22 -19.64
N GLN A 207 -6.56 0.66 -19.62
CA GLN A 207 -5.57 0.40 -20.66
C GLN A 207 -4.38 -0.37 -20.10
N GLU A 208 -3.65 -1.08 -20.97
CA GLU A 208 -2.46 -1.83 -20.60
C GLU A 208 -1.34 -0.89 -20.14
N CYS A 209 -0.70 -1.22 -19.03
CA CYS A 209 0.38 -0.43 -18.46
C CYS A 209 1.71 -1.19 -18.44
N SER A 210 1.79 -2.28 -17.70
CA SER A 210 3.03 -3.03 -17.53
C SER A 210 2.80 -4.52 -17.33
N MET A 211 3.66 -5.33 -17.95
CA MET A 211 3.80 -6.76 -17.68
C MET A 211 5.15 -7.23 -18.25
N TYR A 212 5.96 -7.85 -17.41
CA TYR A 212 7.30 -8.30 -17.82
C TYR A 212 7.36 -9.80 -18.11
N GLY A 213 6.76 -10.59 -17.23
CA GLY A 213 6.80 -12.05 -17.34
C GLY A 213 6.49 -12.72 -16.02
N ILE A 214 6.87 -13.99 -15.94
CA ILE A 214 6.72 -14.80 -14.73
C ILE A 214 7.99 -14.63 -13.90
N ARG A 215 7.85 -13.98 -12.75
CA ARG A 215 8.92 -13.85 -11.76
C ARG A 215 8.97 -15.10 -10.91
N VAL A 216 10.16 -15.66 -10.78
CA VAL A 216 10.44 -16.84 -9.96
C VAL A 216 11.27 -16.42 -8.75
N TYR A 217 10.68 -16.48 -7.59
CA TYR A 217 11.34 -16.32 -6.31
C TYR A 217 11.96 -17.64 -5.87
N THR A 218 13.09 -17.57 -5.20
CA THR A 218 13.81 -18.74 -4.67
C THR A 218 13.80 -18.78 -3.15
N GLU A 219 14.31 -19.84 -2.56
CA GLU A 219 14.40 -19.99 -1.10
C GLU A 219 14.98 -18.74 -0.42
N GLY A 220 14.37 -18.32 0.68
CA GLY A 220 14.77 -17.14 1.44
C GLY A 220 14.31 -15.82 0.85
N SER A 221 13.72 -15.79 -0.35
CA SER A 221 13.22 -14.54 -0.95
C SER A 221 12.22 -13.84 -0.06
N MET A 222 12.37 -12.53 0.06
CA MET A 222 11.44 -11.62 0.72
C MET A 222 11.13 -10.45 -0.20
N LEU A 223 9.90 -9.93 -0.12
CA LEU A 223 9.46 -8.73 -0.80
C LEU A 223 8.97 -7.74 0.25
N ALA A 224 9.71 -6.65 0.45
CA ALA A 224 9.33 -5.63 1.41
C ALA A 224 7.96 -5.04 1.08
N THR A 225 7.21 -4.68 2.11
CA THR A 225 5.88 -4.08 1.96
C THR A 225 5.98 -2.73 1.25
N HIS A 226 5.25 -2.55 0.16
CA HIS A 226 5.30 -1.36 -0.69
C HIS A 226 3.97 -1.11 -1.40
N VAL A 227 3.82 0.05 -1.98
CA VAL A 227 2.88 0.33 -3.06
C VAL A 227 3.62 0.33 -4.38
N ASP A 228 2.95 -0.05 -5.45
CA ASP A 228 3.52 0.04 -6.79
C ASP A 228 3.62 1.51 -7.22
N ARG A 229 4.71 1.83 -7.90
CA ARG A 229 4.88 3.15 -8.50
C ARG A 229 3.81 3.44 -9.56
N MET A 230 3.47 4.69 -9.74
CA MET A 230 2.65 5.09 -10.88
C MET A 230 3.32 4.74 -12.22
N PRO A 231 2.59 4.36 -13.24
CA PRO A 231 1.13 4.27 -13.36
C PRO A 231 0.54 2.87 -13.10
N LEU A 232 1.13 2.07 -12.23
CA LEU A 232 0.65 0.72 -11.91
C LEU A 232 -0.54 0.83 -10.95
N VAL A 233 -1.77 0.92 -11.47
CA VAL A 233 -2.97 1.26 -10.70
C VAL A 233 -3.83 0.05 -10.38
N SER A 234 -4.42 -0.56 -11.39
CA SER A 234 -5.27 -1.74 -11.25
C SER A 234 -4.49 -2.97 -11.69
N SER A 235 -4.21 -3.85 -10.77
CA SER A 235 -3.24 -4.92 -10.98
C SER A 235 -3.77 -6.29 -10.63
N ALA A 236 -3.14 -7.31 -11.18
CA ALA A 236 -3.39 -8.70 -10.83
C ALA A 236 -2.08 -9.44 -10.60
N ILE A 237 -2.03 -10.19 -9.50
CA ILE A 237 -0.99 -11.19 -9.25
C ILE A 237 -1.60 -12.56 -9.49
N ILE A 238 -1.01 -13.37 -10.35
CA ILE A 238 -1.43 -14.75 -10.59
C ILE A 238 -0.31 -15.67 -10.14
N ASN A 239 -0.61 -16.59 -9.23
CA ASN A 239 0.32 -17.66 -8.91
C ASN A 239 0.30 -18.67 -10.06
N VAL A 240 1.46 -18.91 -10.65
CA VAL A 240 1.63 -19.77 -11.84
C VAL A 240 2.09 -21.16 -11.45
N ASP A 241 3.04 -21.23 -10.51
CA ASP A 241 3.62 -22.47 -10.03
C ASP A 241 4.30 -22.25 -8.69
N GLN A 242 4.40 -23.29 -7.87
CA GLN A 242 5.12 -23.21 -6.59
C GLN A 242 5.58 -24.60 -6.14
N ASP A 243 6.72 -24.61 -5.49
CA ASP A 243 7.26 -25.75 -4.76
C ASP A 243 7.75 -25.27 -3.40
N VAL A 244 6.84 -25.27 -2.43
CA VAL A 244 7.02 -24.67 -1.11
C VAL A 244 6.79 -25.68 0.01
N ASP A 245 7.53 -25.54 1.09
CA ASP A 245 7.40 -26.38 2.27
C ASP A 245 6.29 -25.89 3.21
N GLU A 246 5.98 -24.58 3.16
CA GLU A 246 4.86 -23.95 3.84
C GLU A 246 4.27 -22.83 2.96
N PRO A 247 2.99 -22.44 3.16
CA PRO A 247 2.41 -21.33 2.40
C PRO A 247 3.23 -20.05 2.53
N TRP A 248 3.43 -19.37 1.40
CA TRP A 248 4.10 -18.05 1.34
C TRP A 248 3.10 -16.97 0.95
N PRO A 249 2.36 -16.40 1.91
CA PRO A 249 1.28 -15.46 1.64
C PRO A 249 1.81 -14.14 1.09
N ILE A 250 0.95 -13.44 0.35
CA ILE A 250 1.10 -12.01 0.16
C ILE A 250 0.35 -11.29 1.30
N GLU A 251 1.01 -10.38 1.99
CA GLU A 251 0.39 -9.50 2.95
C GLU A 251 -0.11 -8.26 2.23
N VAL A 252 -1.37 -7.89 2.43
CA VAL A 252 -2.00 -6.70 1.88
C VAL A 252 -2.68 -5.88 2.97
N TYR A 253 -2.58 -4.57 2.86
CA TYR A 253 -3.27 -3.63 3.74
C TYR A 253 -4.46 -3.04 2.99
N GLY A 254 -5.66 -3.51 3.32
CA GLY A 254 -6.88 -3.06 2.66
C GLY A 254 -7.22 -1.60 2.98
N HIS A 255 -8.07 -1.00 2.15
CA HIS A 255 -8.61 0.35 2.39
C HIS A 255 -9.45 0.43 3.67
N ASP A 256 -9.89 -0.72 4.20
CA ASP A 256 -10.54 -0.84 5.51
C ASP A 256 -9.55 -0.73 6.69
N GLY A 257 -8.27 -0.48 6.43
CA GLY A 257 -7.23 -0.33 7.43
C GLY A 257 -6.76 -1.64 8.07
N ARG A 258 -7.08 -2.80 7.50
CA ARG A 258 -6.67 -4.11 8.02
C ARG A 258 -5.53 -4.70 7.22
N ALA A 259 -4.67 -5.47 7.91
CA ALA A 259 -3.66 -6.31 7.28
C ALA A 259 -4.21 -7.73 7.08
N TYR A 260 -4.01 -8.26 5.88
CA TYR A 260 -4.48 -9.59 5.47
C TYR A 260 -3.33 -10.42 4.91
N ASN A 261 -3.24 -11.68 5.32
CA ASN A 261 -2.36 -12.67 4.69
C ASN A 261 -3.15 -13.48 3.68
N VAL A 262 -2.88 -13.25 2.40
CA VAL A 262 -3.55 -13.94 1.30
C VAL A 262 -2.67 -15.06 0.78
N THR A 263 -3.04 -16.30 1.07
CA THR A 263 -2.39 -17.47 0.51
C THR A 263 -2.85 -17.72 -0.92
N MET A 264 -1.96 -18.22 -1.76
CA MET A 264 -2.24 -18.49 -3.17
C MET A 264 -1.76 -19.90 -3.55
N GLU A 265 -2.51 -20.52 -4.44
CA GLU A 265 -2.16 -21.76 -5.11
C GLU A 265 -2.10 -21.52 -6.63
N PRO A 266 -1.41 -22.37 -7.41
CA PRO A 266 -1.40 -22.25 -8.87
C PRO A 266 -2.82 -22.12 -9.44
N GLY A 267 -3.04 -21.06 -10.21
CA GLY A 267 -4.36 -20.69 -10.74
C GLY A 267 -5.16 -19.71 -9.89
N ASP A 268 -4.67 -19.32 -8.70
CA ASP A 268 -5.25 -18.21 -7.95
C ASP A 268 -4.79 -16.86 -8.52
N MET A 269 -5.70 -15.88 -8.47
CA MET A 269 -5.47 -14.51 -8.89
C MET A 269 -5.88 -13.55 -7.77
N VAL A 270 -5.02 -12.64 -7.41
CA VAL A 270 -5.32 -11.52 -6.52
C VAL A 270 -5.40 -10.26 -7.36
N LEU A 271 -6.58 -9.66 -7.41
CA LEU A 271 -6.81 -8.32 -7.93
C LEU A 271 -6.45 -7.33 -6.82
N TYR A 272 -5.76 -6.25 -7.15
CA TYR A 272 -5.40 -5.25 -6.14
C TYR A 272 -5.17 -3.87 -6.78
N GLU A 273 -5.53 -2.83 -6.03
CA GLU A 273 -5.26 -1.44 -6.38
C GLU A 273 -3.82 -1.11 -5.98
N SER A 274 -2.87 -1.55 -6.80
CA SER A 274 -1.44 -1.62 -6.43
C SER A 274 -0.81 -0.27 -6.12
N HIS A 275 -1.40 0.84 -6.59
CA HIS A 275 -0.97 2.21 -6.33
C HIS A 275 -1.34 2.73 -4.93
N SER A 276 -2.35 2.13 -4.27
CA SER A 276 -2.88 2.60 -2.97
C SER A 276 -2.88 1.52 -1.90
N VAL A 277 -2.90 0.24 -2.27
CA VAL A 277 -2.87 -0.89 -1.34
C VAL A 277 -1.44 -1.32 -1.07
N LEU A 278 -0.98 -1.08 0.14
CA LEU A 278 0.30 -1.59 0.62
C LEU A 278 0.31 -3.12 0.57
N HIS A 279 1.33 -3.70 -0.04
CA HIS A 279 1.44 -5.14 -0.20
C HIS A 279 2.89 -5.61 -0.22
N GLY A 280 3.12 -6.87 0.13
CA GLY A 280 4.46 -7.45 0.16
C GLY A 280 4.47 -8.90 0.62
N ARG A 281 5.66 -9.46 0.74
CA ARG A 281 5.94 -10.79 1.31
C ARG A 281 7.10 -10.66 2.28
N PRO A 282 6.89 -10.05 3.45
CA PRO A 282 7.97 -9.73 4.40
C PRO A 282 8.45 -10.94 5.19
N PHE A 283 8.16 -12.14 4.71
CA PHE A 283 8.56 -13.42 5.27
C PHE A 283 9.45 -14.17 4.29
N PRO A 284 10.52 -14.82 4.73
CA PRO A 284 11.36 -15.61 3.84
C PRO A 284 10.58 -16.79 3.25
N LEU A 285 10.69 -16.96 1.93
CA LEU A 285 10.17 -18.14 1.25
C LEU A 285 10.86 -19.39 1.78
N LYS A 286 10.07 -20.36 2.21
CA LYS A 286 10.55 -21.71 2.56
C LYS A 286 10.12 -22.69 1.47
N GLY A 287 11.08 -23.16 0.69
CA GLY A 287 10.85 -24.04 -0.45
C GLY A 287 11.81 -23.76 -1.59
N ARG A 288 11.57 -24.37 -2.73
CA ARG A 288 12.46 -24.29 -3.91
C ARG A 288 12.15 -23.12 -4.82
N HIS A 289 10.85 -22.83 -5.02
CA HIS A 289 10.45 -21.66 -5.83
C HIS A 289 8.98 -21.29 -5.62
N PHE A 290 8.68 -20.04 -5.99
CA PHE A 290 7.33 -19.50 -6.06
C PHE A 290 7.25 -18.58 -7.29
N ALA A 291 6.42 -18.92 -8.26
CA ALA A 291 6.35 -18.26 -9.55
C ALA A 291 5.05 -17.47 -9.71
N ASN A 292 5.16 -16.17 -9.95
CA ASN A 292 4.02 -15.28 -10.18
C ASN A 292 4.18 -14.48 -11.47
N ILE A 293 3.06 -14.16 -12.11
CA ILE A 293 2.99 -13.10 -13.10
C ILE A 293 2.20 -11.93 -12.56
N PHE A 294 2.67 -10.72 -12.88
CA PHE A 294 2.07 -9.44 -12.49
C PHE A 294 1.56 -8.74 -13.75
N ILE A 295 0.28 -8.41 -13.78
CA ILE A 295 -0.38 -7.77 -14.91
C ILE A 295 -0.93 -6.44 -14.41
N HIS A 296 -0.51 -5.33 -15.03
CA HIS A 296 -0.86 -4.00 -14.57
C HIS A 296 -1.63 -3.25 -15.65
N PHE A 297 -2.65 -2.55 -15.21
CA PHE A 297 -3.46 -1.62 -15.98
C PHE A 297 -3.53 -0.28 -15.26
N GLU A 298 -3.90 0.73 -16.01
CA GLU A 298 -4.25 2.04 -15.51
C GLU A 298 -5.60 2.48 -16.09
N PRO A 299 -6.36 3.36 -15.40
CA PRO A 299 -7.53 3.99 -15.99
C PRO A 299 -7.16 4.74 -17.27
N ILE A 300 -8.05 4.72 -18.26
CA ILE A 300 -7.89 5.48 -19.49
C ILE A 300 -7.77 6.97 -19.13
N GLY A 301 -6.82 7.67 -19.77
CA GLY A 301 -6.58 9.08 -19.53
C GLY A 301 -5.40 9.36 -18.61
N HIS A 302 -4.48 8.44 -18.46
CA HIS A 302 -3.16 8.76 -17.94
C HIS A 302 -2.49 9.84 -18.78
N SER A 303 -1.50 10.53 -18.23
CA SER A 303 -0.87 11.69 -18.87
C SER A 303 -0.64 11.54 -20.38
N LEU A 304 -0.88 12.61 -21.15
CA LEU A 304 -0.66 12.67 -22.59
C LEU A 304 0.70 12.12 -23.04
N ARG A 305 1.72 12.31 -22.20
CA ARG A 305 3.08 11.82 -22.43
C ARG A 305 3.16 10.29 -22.43
N HIS A 306 2.45 9.63 -21.51
CA HIS A 306 2.37 8.18 -21.47
C HIS A 306 1.54 7.64 -22.63
N ASN A 307 0.38 8.23 -22.90
CA ASN A 307 -0.51 7.86 -23.98
C ASN A 307 0.17 7.98 -25.36
N ALA A 308 0.97 9.01 -25.57
CA ALA A 308 1.77 9.17 -26.77
C ALA A 308 2.76 8.01 -26.97
N LYS A 309 3.37 7.51 -25.90
CA LYS A 309 4.28 6.36 -25.96
C LYS A 309 3.54 5.05 -26.24
N MET A 310 2.30 4.92 -25.77
CA MET A 310 1.49 3.72 -25.92
C MET A 310 0.68 3.69 -27.21
N GLY A 311 0.70 4.75 -28.01
CA GLY A 311 -0.03 4.84 -29.28
C GLY A 311 -1.55 4.80 -29.13
N VAL A 312 -2.06 5.41 -28.07
CA VAL A 312 -3.49 5.51 -27.76
C VAL A 312 -4.20 6.40 -28.78
N SER A 313 -5.42 6.08 -29.14
CA SER A 313 -6.19 6.79 -30.18
C SER A 313 -6.70 8.17 -29.73
N GLU A 314 -7.02 9.04 -30.71
CA GLU A 314 -7.50 10.41 -30.47
C GLU A 314 -8.77 10.48 -29.59
N ASP A 315 -9.68 9.53 -29.73
CA ASP A 315 -10.91 9.45 -28.92
C ASP A 315 -10.65 9.25 -27.42
N VAL A 316 -9.51 8.67 -27.04
CA VAL A 316 -9.07 8.57 -25.65
C VAL A 316 -8.59 9.92 -25.13
N TYR A 317 -7.92 10.70 -25.96
CA TYR A 317 -7.50 12.06 -25.62
C TYR A 317 -8.70 13.00 -25.41
N GLU A 318 -9.71 12.93 -26.29
CA GLU A 318 -10.93 13.73 -26.14
C GLU A 318 -11.66 13.41 -24.82
N LYS A 319 -11.84 12.13 -24.49
CA LYS A 319 -12.43 11.70 -23.21
C LYS A 319 -11.62 12.19 -22.01
N TYR A 320 -10.32 12.22 -22.13
CA TYR A 320 -9.43 12.67 -21.08
C TYR A 320 -9.50 14.17 -20.87
N ASP A 321 -9.39 14.97 -21.95
CA ASP A 321 -9.47 16.43 -21.89
C ASP A 321 -10.82 16.94 -21.39
N GLU A 322 -11.92 16.21 -21.65
CA GLU A 322 -13.24 16.55 -21.13
C GLU A 322 -13.34 16.42 -19.59
N HIS A 323 -12.51 15.56 -18.97
CA HIS A 323 -12.63 15.21 -17.56
C HIS A 323 -11.46 15.71 -16.69
N HIS A 324 -10.34 16.09 -17.31
CA HIS A 324 -9.11 16.37 -16.58
C HIS A 324 -8.43 17.65 -17.04
N GLU A 325 -8.65 18.71 -16.29
CA GLU A 325 -7.86 19.95 -16.45
C GLU A 325 -6.36 19.63 -16.30
N GLU A 326 -5.53 20.17 -17.19
CA GLU A 326 -4.06 20.12 -17.12
C GLU A 326 -3.41 18.74 -17.36
N GLY A 327 -4.14 17.76 -17.86
CA GLY A 327 -3.56 16.42 -18.12
C GLY A 327 -3.23 15.60 -16.86
N LEU A 328 -3.85 15.92 -15.73
CA LEU A 328 -3.68 15.17 -14.49
C LEU A 328 -4.16 13.72 -14.65
N PRO A 329 -3.35 12.71 -14.24
CA PRO A 329 -3.82 11.34 -14.19
C PRO A 329 -5.09 11.18 -13.35
N PRO A 330 -6.11 10.43 -13.83
CA PRO A 330 -7.42 10.37 -13.18
C PRO A 330 -7.39 9.72 -11.78
N TYR A 331 -6.32 9.01 -11.47
CA TYR A 331 -6.14 8.34 -10.19
C TYR A 331 -5.37 9.18 -9.15
N ILE A 332 -4.88 10.37 -9.51
CA ILE A 332 -4.24 11.29 -8.55
C ILE A 332 -5.30 12.25 -8.01
N LEU A 333 -5.44 12.29 -6.70
CA LEU A 333 -6.36 13.23 -6.05
C LEU A 333 -5.82 14.66 -6.16
N LYS A 334 -6.63 15.55 -6.74
CA LYS A 334 -6.30 16.97 -6.86
C LYS A 334 -6.07 17.56 -5.47
N GLY A 335 -4.90 18.15 -5.29
CA GLY A 335 -4.51 18.75 -4.01
C GLY A 335 -3.79 17.84 -3.06
N SER A 336 -3.50 16.64 -3.47
CA SER A 336 -2.64 15.73 -2.73
C SER A 336 -1.17 16.03 -2.97
N GLU A 337 -0.30 15.41 -2.19
CA GLU A 337 1.14 15.55 -2.35
C GLU A 337 1.63 15.06 -3.73
N GLU A 338 1.10 13.93 -4.21
CA GLU A 338 1.44 13.41 -5.54
C GLU A 338 0.96 14.34 -6.66
N TRP A 339 -0.15 15.05 -6.48
CA TRP A 339 -0.61 16.07 -7.43
C TRP A 339 0.40 17.23 -7.57
N PHE A 340 1.01 17.69 -6.45
CA PHE A 340 2.04 18.73 -6.50
C PHE A 340 3.33 18.22 -7.14
N ILE A 341 3.74 16.99 -6.80
CA ILE A 341 4.91 16.36 -7.39
C ILE A 341 4.71 16.26 -8.90
N TRP A 342 3.54 15.76 -9.32
CA TRP A 342 3.20 15.61 -10.72
C TRP A 342 3.19 16.96 -11.48
N ARG A 343 2.62 18.00 -10.92
CA ARG A 343 2.64 19.36 -11.54
C ARG A 343 4.07 19.87 -11.71
N ARG A 344 4.88 19.74 -10.68
CA ARG A 344 6.29 20.16 -10.73
C ARG A 344 7.07 19.38 -11.79
N GLU A 345 6.88 18.08 -11.89
CA GLU A 345 7.57 17.23 -12.86
C GLU A 345 7.12 17.48 -14.31
N ASN A 346 5.92 17.97 -14.51
CA ASN A 346 5.38 18.30 -15.83
C ASN A 346 5.49 19.79 -16.16
N GLU A 347 6.18 20.60 -15.34
CA GLU A 347 6.41 22.03 -15.55
C GLU A 347 5.13 22.84 -15.83
N ILE A 348 4.03 22.45 -15.15
CA ILE A 348 2.75 23.15 -15.31
C ILE A 348 2.82 24.46 -14.54
N GLU A 349 3.01 25.55 -15.24
CA GLU A 349 2.90 26.92 -14.71
C GLU A 349 1.42 27.26 -14.47
N GLY A 350 1.11 27.80 -13.31
CA GLY A 350 -0.23 28.26 -12.98
C GLY A 350 -0.22 29.01 -11.66
N GLN A 351 -1.33 29.66 -11.29
CA GLN A 351 -1.45 30.27 -9.96
C GLN A 351 -0.87 29.35 -8.92
N GLU A 352 0.05 29.85 -8.12
CA GLU A 352 0.56 29.15 -6.95
C GLU A 352 -0.64 28.80 -6.06
N TRP A 353 -1.16 27.62 -6.28
CA TRP A 353 -2.14 27.09 -5.36
C TRP A 353 -1.37 26.60 -4.15
N ASP A 354 -1.73 27.14 -3.01
CA ASP A 354 -1.10 26.84 -1.74
C ASP A 354 -1.45 25.43 -1.20
N GLY A 355 -2.19 24.65 -1.99
CA GLY A 355 -2.65 23.32 -1.60
C GLY A 355 -3.84 23.32 -0.64
N GLN A 356 -4.33 24.49 -0.27
CA GLN A 356 -5.46 24.57 0.64
C GLN A 356 -6.75 24.11 -0.03
N THR A 357 -7.35 23.10 0.54
CA THR A 357 -8.65 22.58 0.14
C THR A 357 -9.78 23.29 0.86
N LYS A 358 -11.02 23.07 0.42
CA LYS A 358 -12.21 23.51 1.14
C LYS A 358 -12.21 23.06 2.60
N ALA A 359 -11.61 21.88 2.91
CA ALA A 359 -11.47 21.39 4.27
C ALA A 359 -10.49 22.23 5.10
N HIS A 360 -9.37 22.67 4.53
CA HIS A 360 -8.43 23.59 5.20
C HIS A 360 -9.11 24.93 5.54
N THR A 361 -9.78 25.53 4.55
CA THR A 361 -10.51 26.80 4.75
C THR A 361 -11.61 26.66 5.82
N ALA A 362 -12.37 25.56 5.79
CA ALA A 362 -13.40 25.29 6.79
C ALA A 362 -12.78 25.09 8.21
N ALA A 363 -11.65 24.40 8.26
CA ALA A 363 -10.92 24.16 9.51
C ALA A 363 -10.36 25.47 10.11
N THR A 364 -9.77 26.33 9.28
CA THR A 364 -9.28 27.66 9.67
C THR A 364 -10.40 28.57 10.18
N ASN A 365 -11.60 28.48 9.57
CA ASN A 365 -12.74 29.33 9.92
C ASN A 365 -13.64 28.77 11.04
N GLY A 366 -13.37 27.56 11.53
CA GLY A 366 -14.23 26.91 12.52
C GLY A 366 -15.57 26.41 11.96
N ASP A 367 -15.67 26.22 10.65
CA ASP A 367 -16.91 25.82 9.95
C ASP A 367 -17.15 24.32 10.04
N ILE A 368 -17.76 23.88 11.15
CA ILE A 368 -18.08 22.49 11.45
C ILE A 368 -19.05 21.90 10.41
N ASP A 369 -20.01 22.69 9.94
CA ASP A 369 -21.03 22.20 9.01
C ASP A 369 -20.41 21.81 7.67
N THR A 370 -19.48 22.64 7.18
CA THR A 370 -18.71 22.30 5.97
C THR A 370 -17.80 21.09 6.19
N ILE A 371 -17.15 20.95 7.34
CA ILE A 371 -16.36 19.75 7.68
C ILE A 371 -17.23 18.48 7.66
N LEU A 372 -18.42 18.53 8.26
CA LEU A 372 -19.34 17.39 8.27
C LEU A 372 -19.86 17.05 6.87
N ASP A 373 -20.14 18.05 6.04
CA ASP A 373 -20.54 17.83 4.63
C ASP A 373 -19.44 17.17 3.81
N ILE A 374 -18.19 17.56 4.04
CA ILE A 374 -17.02 16.95 3.39
C ILE A 374 -16.83 15.51 3.87
N LEU A 375 -16.98 15.25 5.16
CA LEU A 375 -16.90 13.89 5.73
C LEU A 375 -17.91 12.94 5.12
N ASP A 376 -19.13 13.43 4.85
CA ASP A 376 -20.19 12.62 4.24
C ASP A 376 -19.95 12.33 2.75
N LYS A 377 -19.37 13.29 2.02
CA LYS A 377 -19.30 13.24 0.56
C LYS A 377 -17.91 12.93 -0.02
N LYS A 378 -16.84 13.34 0.68
CA LYS A 378 -15.46 13.27 0.19
C LYS A 378 -14.47 13.13 1.36
N LYS A 379 -14.60 12.06 2.12
CA LYS A 379 -13.85 11.82 3.36
C LYS A 379 -12.33 12.04 3.18
N ASP A 380 -11.77 11.67 2.05
CA ASP A 380 -10.32 11.78 1.77
C ASP A 380 -9.81 13.23 1.78
N MET A 381 -10.68 14.21 1.45
CA MET A 381 -10.30 15.62 1.46
C MET A 381 -9.94 16.14 2.86
N ILE A 382 -10.42 15.50 3.91
CA ILE A 382 -10.14 15.85 5.32
C ILE A 382 -8.67 15.59 5.70
N HIS A 383 -8.01 14.66 5.02
CA HIS A 383 -6.64 14.25 5.30
C HIS A 383 -5.62 14.82 4.31
N GLN A 384 -6.08 15.54 3.30
CA GLN A 384 -5.19 16.16 2.32
C GLN A 384 -4.29 17.20 2.96
N ARG A 385 -3.07 17.32 2.45
CA ARG A 385 -2.07 18.27 2.92
C ARG A 385 -1.89 19.40 1.91
N ASP A 386 -1.64 20.59 2.39
CA ASP A 386 -1.21 21.72 1.55
C ASP A 386 0.27 21.60 1.14
N ILE A 387 0.77 22.58 0.39
CA ILE A 387 2.18 22.61 -0.09
C ILE A 387 3.23 22.65 1.04
N ASN A 388 2.81 23.02 2.25
CA ASN A 388 3.66 23.06 3.43
C ASN A 388 3.51 21.79 4.28
N GLY A 389 2.72 20.83 3.78
CA GLY A 389 2.41 19.60 4.50
C GLY A 389 1.44 19.78 5.66
N TRP A 390 0.64 20.85 5.67
CA TRP A 390 -0.41 21.06 6.65
C TRP A 390 -1.69 20.34 6.25
N ALA A 391 -2.30 19.64 7.16
CA ALA A 391 -3.64 19.07 7.02
C ALA A 391 -4.69 19.99 7.63
N PRO A 392 -5.99 19.85 7.33
CA PRO A 392 -7.06 20.60 7.99
C PRO A 392 -6.99 20.56 9.52
N LEU A 393 -6.51 19.46 10.13
CA LEU A 393 -6.30 19.37 11.56
C LEU A 393 -5.32 20.43 12.07
N HIS A 394 -4.19 20.63 11.38
CA HIS A 394 -3.18 21.62 11.77
C HIS A 394 -3.75 23.05 11.73
N GLU A 395 -4.55 23.35 10.70
CA GLU A 395 -5.22 24.65 10.57
C GLU A 395 -6.25 24.90 11.69
N ALA A 396 -7.06 23.87 12.01
CA ALA A 396 -8.02 23.95 13.10
C ALA A 396 -7.32 24.17 14.46
N VAL A 397 -6.20 23.48 14.66
CA VAL A 397 -5.38 23.62 15.88
C VAL A 397 -4.77 25.02 15.97
N ARG A 398 -4.12 25.49 14.90
CA ARG A 398 -3.53 26.83 14.84
C ARG A 398 -4.54 27.93 15.10
N SER A 399 -5.76 27.75 14.61
CA SER A 399 -6.85 28.71 14.78
C SER A 399 -7.64 28.55 16.08
N GLY A 400 -7.33 27.55 16.92
CA GLY A 400 -7.95 27.35 18.24
C GLY A 400 -9.38 26.78 18.21
N HIS A 401 -9.81 26.21 17.09
CA HIS A 401 -11.18 25.71 16.92
C HIS A 401 -11.36 24.30 17.52
N THR A 402 -11.42 24.19 18.84
CA THR A 402 -11.47 22.93 19.60
C THR A 402 -12.56 21.97 19.10
N GLU A 403 -13.76 22.45 18.76
CA GLU A 403 -14.86 21.58 18.26
C GLU A 403 -14.61 21.08 16.85
N VAL A 404 -13.92 21.83 16.00
CA VAL A 404 -13.47 21.35 14.69
C VAL A 404 -12.40 20.28 14.88
N VAL A 405 -11.41 20.52 15.73
CA VAL A 405 -10.37 19.53 16.08
C VAL A 405 -11.02 18.24 16.61
N ARG A 406 -11.98 18.35 17.51
CA ARG A 406 -12.73 17.20 18.03
C ARG A 406 -13.42 16.43 16.90
N THR A 407 -14.08 17.15 16.00
CA THR A 407 -14.79 16.54 14.86
C THR A 407 -13.82 15.83 13.92
N LEU A 408 -12.67 16.45 13.62
CA LEU A 408 -11.65 15.86 12.75
C LEU A 408 -11.02 14.62 13.38
N VAL A 409 -10.77 14.61 14.68
CA VAL A 409 -10.19 13.47 15.38
C VAL A 409 -11.22 12.36 15.59
N GLU A 410 -12.37 12.68 16.21
CA GLU A 410 -13.32 11.65 16.66
C GLU A 410 -14.16 11.06 15.52
N LYS A 411 -14.50 11.87 14.49
CA LYS A 411 -15.35 11.43 13.37
C LYS A 411 -14.60 11.15 12.11
N ALA A 412 -13.55 11.90 11.82
CA ALA A 412 -12.74 11.69 10.61
C ALA A 412 -11.55 10.75 10.84
N GLY A 413 -11.12 10.54 12.08
CA GLY A 413 -9.95 9.72 12.41
C GLY A 413 -8.63 10.43 12.09
N ALA A 414 -8.61 11.78 12.16
CA ALA A 414 -7.37 12.52 11.96
C ALA A 414 -6.34 12.18 13.04
N ASP A 415 -5.10 11.98 12.64
CA ASP A 415 -4.02 11.63 13.56
C ASP A 415 -3.56 12.84 14.36
N ILE A 416 -3.77 12.78 15.67
CA ILE A 416 -3.39 13.83 16.63
C ILE A 416 -1.87 14.05 16.71
N ASN A 417 -1.06 13.16 16.13
CA ASN A 417 0.40 13.24 16.14
C ASN A 417 0.98 13.46 14.74
N GLN A 418 0.13 13.72 13.74
CA GLN A 418 0.57 14.04 12.39
C GLN A 418 1.48 15.26 12.40
N GLN A 419 2.67 15.15 11.82
CA GLN A 419 3.59 16.28 11.66
C GLN A 419 3.27 17.08 10.40
N THR A 420 3.44 18.39 10.48
CA THR A 420 3.48 19.28 9.31
C THR A 420 4.73 18.98 8.46
N GLY A 421 4.75 19.50 7.22
CA GLY A 421 5.87 19.29 6.32
C GLY A 421 5.89 17.89 5.73
N PHE A 422 6.84 17.66 4.82
CA PHE A 422 7.07 16.40 4.15
C PHE A 422 8.38 15.73 4.59
N SER A 423 9.05 16.32 5.57
CA SER A 423 10.26 15.81 6.21
C SER A 423 10.06 15.60 7.71
N LYS A 424 10.97 14.88 8.34
CA LYS A 424 10.88 14.43 9.74
C LYS A 424 10.92 15.55 10.82
N ASN A 425 10.97 16.82 10.42
CA ASN A 425 11.16 17.98 11.30
C ASN A 425 9.91 18.87 11.36
N GLY A 426 8.73 18.32 11.10
CA GLY A 426 7.48 19.05 11.19
C GLY A 426 6.95 19.13 12.62
N GLN A 427 6.10 20.12 12.88
CA GLN A 427 5.39 20.28 14.15
C GLN A 427 4.21 19.33 14.26
N THR A 428 3.99 18.76 15.42
CA THR A 428 2.75 18.02 15.74
C THR A 428 1.61 19.00 16.05
N PRO A 429 0.35 18.57 16.03
CA PRO A 429 -0.76 19.39 16.51
C PRO A 429 -0.54 19.94 17.92
N LEU A 430 0.10 19.18 18.82
CA LEU A 430 0.42 19.66 20.17
C LEU A 430 1.48 20.79 20.15
N ASP A 431 2.53 20.65 19.33
CA ASP A 431 3.54 21.71 19.19
C ASP A 431 2.90 23.01 18.66
N ILE A 432 2.04 22.90 17.64
CA ILE A 432 1.31 24.04 17.07
C ILE A 432 0.39 24.67 18.11
N ALA A 433 -0.34 23.85 18.90
CA ALA A 433 -1.22 24.36 19.94
C ALA A 433 -0.46 25.13 21.00
N GLN A 434 0.67 24.59 21.45
CA GLN A 434 1.53 25.24 22.49
C GLN A 434 2.21 26.53 22.00
N GLU A 435 2.50 26.61 20.69
CA GLU A 435 3.09 27.82 20.10
C GLU A 435 2.04 28.90 19.80
N SER A 436 0.81 28.51 19.45
CA SER A 436 -0.23 29.41 18.96
C SER A 436 -1.17 29.93 20.07
N HIS A 437 -1.20 29.27 21.23
CA HIS A 437 -2.19 29.55 22.27
C HIS A 437 -1.54 29.61 23.68
N ASP A 438 -2.22 30.25 24.63
CA ASP A 438 -1.81 30.26 26.02
C ASP A 438 -1.85 28.86 26.64
N GLU A 439 -1.01 28.61 27.67
CA GLU A 439 -0.83 27.26 28.26
C GLU A 439 -2.13 26.68 28.85
N ASP A 440 -3.10 27.52 29.23
CA ASP A 440 -4.41 27.13 29.78
C ASP A 440 -5.51 26.98 28.68
N HIS A 441 -5.14 27.06 27.41
CA HIS A 441 -6.11 26.92 26.32
C HIS A 441 -6.74 25.52 26.30
N PRO A 442 -8.10 25.40 26.24
CA PRO A 442 -8.80 24.12 26.35
C PRO A 442 -8.39 23.09 25.29
N LEU A 443 -7.91 23.54 24.13
CA LEU A 443 -7.42 22.71 23.08
C LEU A 443 -6.17 21.92 23.49
N ILE A 444 -5.26 22.52 24.24
CA ILE A 444 -4.02 21.86 24.71
C ILE A 444 -4.40 20.74 25.68
N GLU A 445 -5.29 21.03 26.65
CA GLU A 445 -5.79 20.01 27.58
C GLU A 445 -6.48 18.86 26.83
N TYR A 446 -7.28 19.16 25.80
CA TYR A 446 -7.96 18.17 24.98
C TYR A 446 -6.96 17.28 24.22
N LEU A 447 -5.98 17.86 23.53
CA LEU A 447 -4.95 17.10 22.80
C LEU A 447 -4.14 16.20 23.75
N LEU A 448 -3.73 16.70 24.90
CA LEU A 448 -3.01 15.92 25.91
C LEU A 448 -3.86 14.75 26.44
N SER A 449 -5.16 14.98 26.65
CA SER A 449 -6.09 13.93 27.12
C SER A 449 -6.22 12.77 26.14
N LEU A 450 -5.97 13.01 24.84
CA LEU A 450 -5.95 12.01 23.78
C LEU A 450 -4.58 11.35 23.59
N GLY A 451 -3.57 11.77 24.34
CA GLY A 451 -2.21 11.24 24.22
C GLY A 451 -1.37 11.91 23.12
N ALA A 452 -1.68 13.17 22.76
CA ALA A 452 -0.84 13.93 21.85
C ALA A 452 0.59 14.08 22.40
N ILE A 453 1.57 13.99 21.53
CA ILE A 453 3.00 14.12 21.85
C ILE A 453 3.62 15.29 21.09
N SER A 454 4.57 15.96 21.72
CA SER A 454 5.45 16.93 21.05
C SER A 454 6.48 16.20 20.19
N ALA A 455 6.83 16.77 19.04
CA ALA A 455 7.94 16.27 18.22
C ALA A 455 9.30 16.36 18.94
N GLY A 456 9.38 17.19 19.95
CA GLY A 456 10.62 17.51 20.65
C GLY A 456 11.47 18.54 19.90
N PRO A 457 12.38 19.21 20.58
CA PRO A 457 13.37 20.05 19.91
C PRO A 457 14.26 19.16 19.03
N ASP A 458 14.60 19.65 17.86
CA ASP A 458 15.54 18.98 16.95
C ASP A 458 16.79 18.51 17.69
N LEU A 459 17.07 17.21 17.66
CA LEU A 459 18.33 16.63 18.08
C LEU A 459 19.25 16.41 16.86
#